data_4df0a24ff677faba51309e632919176c
#
_entry.id   4df0a24ff677faba51309e632919176c
#
_cell.length_a   1.000
_cell.length_b   1.000
_cell.length_c   1.000
_cell.angle_alpha   90.00
_cell.angle_beta   90.00
_cell.angle_gamma   90.00
#
_symmetry.space_group_name_H-M   'P 1'
#
loop_
_entity.id
_entity.type
_entity.pdbx_description
1 polymer ?
#
loop_
_entity_poly.entity_id
_entity_poly.type
_entity_poly.pdbx_seq_one_letter_code
_entity_poly.pdbx_strand_id
1 'polypeptide(L)'
;VELARTVGIHPLAYQELPFDPEYSFYAGRLNPEVLSNATADEMYWKVRQDLIFRHTGEHPYEISGPDAEKFLQKIFTRDISKVKVGRCSYQFACYSDGGMITDGVLLRLEENKFWFAQADGDLFSWYKAHSDNLKVKISDPDVWVSQIQGPKSMELLRKITKETYP
;
A
#
# COMPACT_ATOMS: atom_id res chain seq x y z
N VAL A 1 18.67 1.50 -20.29
CA VAL A 1 18.64 2.19 -18.97
C VAL A 1 17.54 3.22 -19.09
N GLU A 2 16.39 2.97 -18.47
CA GLU A 2 15.35 4.00 -18.34
C GLU A 2 15.88 5.07 -17.38
N LEU A 3 16.18 6.22 -17.93
CA LEU A 3 16.64 7.39 -17.17
C LEU A 3 15.47 8.26 -16.68
N ALA A 4 14.25 8.00 -17.15
CA ALA A 4 13.06 8.72 -16.76
C ALA A 4 12.24 7.90 -15.76
N ARG A 5 12.03 8.42 -14.55
CA ARG A 5 11.00 7.91 -13.65
C ARG A 5 9.64 8.27 -14.23
N THR A 6 8.91 7.28 -14.69
CA THR A 6 7.50 7.47 -15.06
C THR A 6 6.67 7.55 -13.78
N VAL A 7 5.79 8.54 -13.72
CA VAL A 7 4.79 8.65 -12.63
C VAL A 7 3.64 7.70 -12.97
N GLY A 8 3.33 6.79 -12.06
CA GLY A 8 2.19 5.89 -12.21
C GLY A 8 0.87 6.63 -12.03
N ILE A 9 -0.12 6.27 -12.86
CA ILE A 9 -1.49 6.78 -12.75
C ILE A 9 -2.41 5.57 -12.53
N HIS A 10 -3.30 5.66 -11.54
CA HIS A 10 -4.24 4.59 -11.26
C HIS A 10 -5.07 4.22 -12.50
N PRO A 11 -5.23 2.94 -12.85
CA PRO A 11 -5.96 2.53 -14.07
C PRO A 11 -7.39 3.04 -14.16
N LEU A 12 -8.00 3.34 -13.02
CA LEU A 12 -9.37 3.89 -12.94
C LEU A 12 -9.41 5.41 -12.71
N ALA A 13 -8.28 6.11 -12.81
CA ALA A 13 -8.22 7.58 -12.62
C ALA A 13 -9.16 8.35 -13.56
N TYR A 14 -9.52 7.78 -14.71
CA TYR A 14 -10.50 8.37 -15.61
C TYR A 14 -11.87 8.63 -14.95
N GLN A 15 -12.19 7.91 -13.87
CA GLN A 15 -13.43 8.12 -13.10
C GLN A 15 -13.37 9.39 -12.25
N GLU A 16 -12.20 9.91 -11.98
CA GLU A 16 -11.96 11.10 -11.18
C GLU A 16 -11.98 12.38 -12.04
N LEU A 17 -11.65 12.27 -13.34
CA LEU A 17 -11.52 13.41 -14.24
C LEU A 17 -12.75 14.33 -14.29
N PRO A 18 -14.01 13.84 -14.20
CA PRO A 18 -15.19 14.70 -14.16
C PRO A 18 -15.28 15.61 -12.93
N PHE A 19 -14.46 15.35 -11.90
CA PHE A 19 -14.45 16.06 -10.62
C PHE A 19 -13.24 16.99 -10.47
N ASP A 20 -12.57 17.32 -11.57
CA ASP A 20 -11.43 18.26 -11.63
C ASP A 20 -10.37 17.94 -10.55
N PRO A 21 -9.71 16.76 -10.61
CA PRO A 21 -8.84 16.28 -9.55
C PRO A 21 -7.55 17.08 -9.45
N GLU A 22 -7.17 17.46 -8.22
CA GLU A 22 -5.83 17.89 -7.90
C GLU A 22 -5.03 16.69 -7.40
N TYR A 23 -3.87 16.45 -8.00
CA TYR A 23 -3.02 15.30 -7.66
C TYR A 23 -1.77 15.73 -6.90
N SER A 24 -1.38 14.93 -5.92
CA SER A 24 -0.05 14.93 -5.33
C SER A 24 0.78 13.75 -5.86
N PHE A 25 2.08 13.81 -5.60
CA PHE A 25 2.98 12.70 -5.86
C PHE A 25 3.16 11.87 -4.59
N TYR A 26 2.92 10.56 -4.68
CA TYR A 26 2.96 9.65 -3.55
C TYR A 26 3.48 8.27 -3.96
N ALA A 27 4.59 7.83 -3.38
CA ALA A 27 5.22 6.52 -3.66
C ALA A 27 5.43 6.23 -5.16
N GLY A 28 5.79 7.24 -5.96
CA GLY A 28 5.98 7.10 -7.41
C GLY A 28 4.69 7.13 -8.23
N ARG A 29 3.55 7.46 -7.62
CA ARG A 29 2.22 7.46 -8.22
C ARG A 29 1.52 8.79 -8.01
N LEU A 30 0.58 9.12 -8.90
CA LEU A 30 -0.36 10.21 -8.67
C LEU A 30 -1.43 9.75 -7.68
N ASN A 31 -1.63 10.56 -6.65
CA ASN A 31 -2.64 10.36 -5.62
C ASN A 31 -3.63 11.52 -5.65
N PRO A 32 -4.94 11.30 -5.83
CA PRO A 32 -5.91 12.38 -5.83
C PRO A 32 -6.04 12.97 -4.41
N GLU A 33 -5.75 14.25 -4.26
CA GLU A 33 -5.85 14.98 -2.99
C GLU A 33 -7.20 15.67 -2.85
N VAL A 34 -7.62 16.37 -3.90
CA VAL A 34 -8.85 17.15 -3.91
C VAL A 34 -9.70 16.75 -5.12
N LEU A 35 -10.98 16.62 -4.91
CA LEU A 35 -12.00 16.44 -5.95
C LEU A 35 -13.09 17.49 -5.75
N SER A 36 -13.54 18.12 -6.84
CA SER A 36 -14.53 19.21 -6.78
C SER A 36 -15.95 18.77 -6.38
N ASN A 37 -16.19 17.46 -6.26
CA ASN A 37 -17.52 16.90 -5.97
C ASN A 37 -17.92 16.95 -4.48
N ALA A 38 -17.02 17.35 -3.60
CA ALA A 38 -17.31 17.50 -2.16
C ALA A 38 -16.34 18.44 -1.48
N THR A 39 -16.81 19.16 -0.48
CA THR A 39 -15.98 19.96 0.41
C THR A 39 -15.24 19.10 1.42
N ALA A 40 -14.19 19.64 2.06
CA ALA A 40 -13.45 18.94 3.13
C ALA A 40 -14.38 18.54 4.29
N ASP A 41 -15.32 19.40 4.69
CA ASP A 41 -16.29 19.11 5.75
C ASP A 41 -17.24 17.97 5.35
N GLU A 42 -17.76 17.98 4.14
CA GLU A 42 -18.61 16.89 3.64
C GLU A 42 -17.86 15.56 3.62
N MET A 43 -16.61 15.56 3.14
CA MET A 43 -15.76 14.36 3.13
C MET A 43 -15.46 13.87 4.55
N TYR A 44 -15.15 14.77 5.49
CA TYR A 44 -14.93 14.42 6.89
C TYR A 44 -16.15 13.70 7.47
N TRP A 45 -17.36 14.27 7.31
CA TRP A 45 -18.57 13.67 7.86
C TRP A 45 -18.97 12.38 7.14
N LYS A 46 -18.70 12.27 5.85
CA LYS A 46 -18.89 11.02 5.08
C LYS A 46 -18.05 9.87 5.68
N VAL A 47 -16.76 10.09 5.94
CA VAL A 47 -15.89 9.08 6.57
C VAL A 47 -16.37 8.70 7.97
N ARG A 48 -16.95 9.65 8.73
CA ARG A 48 -17.40 9.42 10.11
C ARG A 48 -18.76 8.74 10.22
N GLN A 49 -19.65 8.98 9.27
CA GLN A 49 -21.07 8.60 9.39
C GLN A 49 -21.50 7.59 8.31
N ASP A 50 -20.78 7.51 7.21
CA ASP A 50 -21.13 6.70 6.04
C ASP A 50 -19.90 5.90 5.56
N LEU A 51 -19.47 6.12 4.33
CA LEU A 51 -18.23 5.61 3.77
C LEU A 51 -17.74 6.50 2.62
N ILE A 52 -16.47 6.40 2.34
CA ILE A 52 -15.86 6.86 1.09
C ILE A 52 -15.14 5.69 0.41
N PHE A 53 -15.10 5.73 -0.92
CA PHE A 53 -14.24 4.92 -1.77
C PHE A 53 -13.32 5.85 -2.53
N ARG A 54 -12.02 5.57 -2.50
CA ARG A 54 -11.01 6.34 -3.23
C ARG A 54 -9.89 5.47 -3.75
N HIS A 55 -9.28 5.89 -4.84
CA HIS A 55 -7.99 5.37 -5.27
C HIS A 55 -6.87 6.05 -4.48
N THR A 56 -5.78 5.34 -4.26
CA THR A 56 -4.68 5.85 -3.44
C THR A 56 -3.34 5.57 -4.10
N GLY A 57 -2.30 6.26 -3.65
CA GLY A 57 -0.95 6.15 -4.20
C GLY A 57 -0.08 5.07 -3.57
N GLU A 58 -0.54 4.34 -2.53
CA GLU A 58 0.27 3.30 -1.91
C GLU A 58 0.78 2.29 -2.95
N HIS A 59 2.07 1.95 -2.84
CA HIS A 59 2.74 1.11 -3.81
C HIS A 59 3.13 -0.24 -3.18
N PRO A 60 2.41 -1.33 -3.50
CA PRO A 60 2.79 -2.66 -3.04
C PRO A 60 4.06 -3.16 -3.74
N TYR A 61 4.94 -3.77 -2.95
CA TYR A 61 6.04 -4.59 -3.44
C TYR A 61 5.88 -6.03 -2.99
N GLU A 62 6.21 -6.97 -3.88
CA GLU A 62 6.23 -8.38 -3.57
C GLU A 62 7.63 -8.81 -3.14
N ILE A 63 7.70 -9.50 -2.00
CA ILE A 63 8.89 -10.14 -1.45
C ILE A 63 8.59 -11.63 -1.33
N SER A 64 9.34 -12.47 -2.07
CA SER A 64 9.10 -13.91 -2.08
C SER A 64 10.41 -14.70 -2.09
N GLY A 65 10.34 -15.95 -1.63
CA GLY A 65 11.48 -16.86 -1.60
C GLY A 65 11.76 -17.44 -0.21
N PRO A 66 12.66 -18.46 -0.12
CA PRO A 66 12.92 -19.18 1.12
C PRO A 66 13.39 -18.29 2.28
N ASP A 67 14.08 -17.20 1.99
CA ASP A 67 14.58 -16.27 3.01
C ASP A 67 13.70 -15.01 3.17
N ALA A 68 12.48 -14.99 2.62
CA ALA A 68 11.63 -13.79 2.63
C ALA A 68 11.30 -13.30 4.05
N GLU A 69 10.89 -14.19 4.96
CA GLU A 69 10.61 -13.83 6.35
C GLU A 69 11.86 -13.29 7.06
N LYS A 70 13.00 -13.97 6.90
CA LYS A 70 14.29 -13.53 7.46
C LYS A 70 14.72 -12.17 6.92
N PHE A 71 14.53 -11.94 5.62
CA PHE A 71 14.82 -10.66 5.00
C PHE A 71 13.94 -9.55 5.56
N LEU A 72 12.63 -9.78 5.62
CA LEU A 72 11.67 -8.79 6.14
C LEU A 72 11.92 -8.49 7.63
N GLN A 73 12.34 -9.48 8.41
CA GLN A 73 12.72 -9.28 9.81
C GLN A 73 13.96 -8.36 9.97
N LYS A 74 14.84 -8.31 8.96
CA LYS A 74 15.98 -7.39 8.93
C LYS A 74 15.54 -5.95 8.59
N ILE A 75 14.45 -5.80 7.84
CA ILE A 75 13.97 -4.51 7.33
C ILE A 75 13.00 -3.83 8.31
N PHE A 76 12.10 -4.61 8.90
CA PHE A 76 10.99 -4.09 9.70
C PHE A 76 11.21 -4.23 11.21
N THR A 77 10.58 -3.34 11.96
CA THR A 77 10.76 -3.25 13.42
C THR A 77 9.95 -4.27 14.21
N ARG A 78 8.84 -4.78 13.65
CA ARG A 78 7.97 -5.73 14.34
C ARG A 78 8.32 -7.17 13.94
N ASP A 79 8.01 -8.11 14.81
CA ASP A 79 8.24 -9.55 14.62
C ASP A 79 7.38 -10.11 13.47
N ILE A 80 8.03 -10.39 12.34
CA ILE A 80 7.39 -10.90 11.12
C ILE A 80 6.87 -12.32 11.31
N SER A 81 7.51 -13.14 12.15
CA SER A 81 7.10 -14.52 12.40
C SER A 81 5.69 -14.64 12.99
N LYS A 82 5.21 -13.58 13.63
CA LYS A 82 3.85 -13.50 14.19
C LYS A 82 2.77 -13.20 13.16
N VAL A 83 3.14 -12.78 11.94
CA VAL A 83 2.19 -12.52 10.87
C VAL A 83 1.81 -13.85 10.20
N LYS A 84 0.62 -14.36 10.49
CA LYS A 84 0.12 -15.62 9.90
C LYS A 84 -0.27 -15.43 8.44
N VAL A 85 -0.22 -16.51 7.65
CA VAL A 85 -0.74 -16.52 6.27
C VAL A 85 -2.20 -16.04 6.26
N GLY A 86 -2.53 -15.17 5.30
CA GLY A 86 -3.84 -14.52 5.19
C GLY A 86 -4.07 -13.37 6.19
N ARG A 87 -3.03 -12.95 6.92
CA ARG A 87 -3.10 -11.82 7.85
C ARG A 87 -2.18 -10.69 7.42
N CYS A 88 -2.44 -9.51 7.96
CA CYS A 88 -1.62 -8.33 7.76
C CYS A 88 -1.12 -7.76 9.11
N SER A 89 -0.08 -6.93 9.01
CA SER A 89 0.49 -6.21 10.14
C SER A 89 1.02 -4.87 9.67
N TYR A 90 0.75 -3.83 10.44
CA TYR A 90 1.34 -2.52 10.20
C TYR A 90 2.82 -2.53 10.61
N GLN A 91 3.69 -2.07 9.74
CA GLN A 91 5.14 -2.15 9.89
C GLN A 91 5.80 -0.78 9.67
N PHE A 92 6.97 -0.62 10.28
CA PHE A 92 7.86 0.51 10.08
C PHE A 92 9.21 0.00 9.58
N ALA A 93 9.76 0.65 8.55
CA ALA A 93 11.15 0.49 8.16
C ALA A 93 11.95 1.69 8.66
N CYS A 94 13.10 1.42 9.31
CA CYS A 94 13.93 2.44 9.91
C CYS A 94 15.38 2.34 9.44
N TYR A 95 16.07 3.48 9.47
CA TYR A 95 17.52 3.54 9.39
C TYR A 95 18.16 3.01 10.67
N SER A 96 19.48 2.81 10.66
CA SER A 96 20.25 2.30 11.81
C SER A 96 20.26 3.25 13.02
N ASP A 97 20.00 4.52 12.80
CA ASP A 97 19.89 5.55 13.85
C ASP A 97 18.46 5.65 14.43
N GLY A 98 17.50 4.87 13.92
CA GLY A 98 16.10 4.88 14.32
C GLY A 98 15.22 5.86 13.55
N GLY A 99 15.77 6.65 12.61
CA GLY A 99 15.00 7.49 11.71
C GLY A 99 14.08 6.64 10.83
N MET A 100 12.83 7.04 10.68
CA MET A 100 11.83 6.32 9.88
C MET A 100 12.09 6.53 8.39
N ILE A 101 12.16 5.44 7.62
CA ILE A 101 12.24 5.46 6.15
C ILE A 101 10.84 5.58 5.57
N THR A 102 9.96 4.66 5.98
CA THR A 102 8.55 4.61 5.60
C THR A 102 7.79 3.65 6.51
N ASP A 103 6.49 3.70 6.41
CA ASP A 103 5.56 2.79 7.07
C ASP A 103 4.62 2.15 6.04
N GLY A 104 3.81 1.22 6.47
CA GLY A 104 2.84 0.57 5.61
C GLY A 104 2.29 -0.74 6.15
N VAL A 105 1.55 -1.42 5.32
CA VAL A 105 0.88 -2.68 5.66
C VAL A 105 1.59 -3.84 4.99
N LEU A 106 2.12 -4.76 5.81
CA LEU A 106 2.64 -6.05 5.38
C LEU A 106 1.52 -7.08 5.36
N LEU A 107 1.33 -7.72 4.22
CA LEU A 107 0.39 -8.83 4.02
C LEU A 107 1.19 -10.11 3.80
N ARG A 108 0.89 -11.18 4.54
CA ARG A 108 1.46 -12.51 4.29
C ARG A 108 0.47 -13.30 3.44
N LEU A 109 0.78 -13.44 2.16
CA LEU A 109 -0.10 -14.12 1.19
C LEU A 109 0.06 -15.63 1.23
N GLU A 110 1.31 -16.09 1.36
CA GLU A 110 1.70 -17.50 1.45
C GLU A 110 2.85 -17.66 2.47
N GLU A 111 3.29 -18.87 2.73
CA GLU A 111 4.36 -19.13 3.69
C GLU A 111 5.60 -18.28 3.46
N ASN A 112 6.04 -18.15 2.18
CA ASN A 112 7.24 -17.43 1.77
C ASN A 112 6.94 -16.33 0.75
N LYS A 113 5.74 -15.73 0.81
CA LYS A 113 5.31 -14.68 -0.09
C LYS A 113 4.56 -13.58 0.65
N PHE A 114 5.08 -12.37 0.52
CA PHE A 114 4.57 -11.19 1.19
C PHE A 114 4.37 -10.05 0.20
N TRP A 115 3.37 -9.24 0.48
CA TRP A 115 3.27 -7.90 -0.10
C TRP A 115 3.44 -6.87 1.00
N PHE A 116 4.14 -5.78 0.67
CA PHE A 116 4.20 -4.61 1.52
C PHE A 116 3.66 -3.41 0.75
N ALA A 117 2.49 -2.93 1.14
CA ALA A 117 1.89 -1.70 0.63
C ALA A 117 2.52 -0.54 1.40
N GLN A 118 3.56 0.06 0.80
CA GLN A 118 4.25 1.19 1.42
C GLN A 118 3.44 2.47 1.29
N ALA A 119 3.59 3.34 2.27
CA ALA A 119 3.27 4.74 2.19
C ALA A 119 4.25 5.46 1.25
N ASP A 120 4.50 6.74 1.43
CA ASP A 120 5.48 7.47 0.62
C ASP A 120 6.92 6.97 0.87
N GLY A 121 7.84 7.30 -0.02
CA GLY A 121 9.26 6.95 0.06
C GLY A 121 9.73 5.93 -0.97
N ASP A 122 11.03 5.59 -0.96
CA ASP A 122 11.67 4.61 -1.85
C ASP A 122 12.23 3.42 -1.07
N LEU A 123 11.36 2.51 -0.67
CA LEU A 123 11.79 1.30 0.02
C LEU A 123 12.38 0.25 -0.93
N PHE A 124 12.09 0.34 -2.23
CA PHE A 124 12.61 -0.63 -3.21
C PHE A 124 14.13 -0.60 -3.29
N SER A 125 14.73 0.58 -3.34
CA SER A 125 16.20 0.75 -3.31
C SER A 125 16.79 0.23 -2.00
N TRP A 126 16.11 0.46 -0.88
CA TRP A 126 16.50 -0.06 0.43
C TRP A 126 16.46 -1.59 0.47
N TYR A 127 15.43 -2.21 -0.08
CA TYR A 127 15.35 -3.66 -0.22
C TYR A 127 16.52 -4.23 -1.01
N LYS A 128 16.82 -3.63 -2.16
CA LYS A 128 17.95 -4.06 -3.01
C LYS A 128 19.29 -3.97 -2.28
N ALA A 129 19.51 -2.89 -1.52
CA ALA A 129 20.74 -2.70 -0.75
C ALA A 129 20.92 -3.72 0.40
N HIS A 130 19.85 -4.35 0.87
CA HIS A 130 19.88 -5.24 2.03
C HIS A 130 19.59 -6.71 1.72
N SER A 131 19.40 -7.05 0.43
CA SER A 131 19.02 -8.41 0.01
C SER A 131 20.22 -9.34 -0.26
N ASP A 132 21.46 -8.86 -0.17
CA ASP A 132 22.66 -9.62 -0.45
C ASP A 132 22.73 -10.90 0.41
N ASN A 133 23.15 -11.99 -0.26
CA ASN A 133 23.28 -13.33 0.33
C ASN A 133 21.98 -13.95 0.86
N LEU A 134 20.82 -13.41 0.48
CA LEU A 134 19.51 -13.98 0.81
C LEU A 134 18.79 -14.45 -0.46
N LYS A 135 18.13 -15.61 -0.35
CA LYS A 135 17.33 -16.19 -1.44
C LYS A 135 15.94 -15.54 -1.48
N VAL A 136 15.91 -14.26 -1.88
CA VAL A 136 14.68 -13.48 -2.02
C VAL A 136 14.54 -12.91 -3.41
N LYS A 137 13.33 -12.87 -3.90
CA LYS A 137 12.93 -12.12 -5.09
C LYS A 137 12.11 -10.92 -4.62
N ILE A 138 12.47 -9.74 -5.11
CA ILE A 138 11.79 -8.48 -4.85
C ILE A 138 11.30 -7.95 -6.19
N SER A 139 10.01 -7.72 -6.32
CA SER A 139 9.38 -7.29 -7.58
C SER A 139 8.19 -6.36 -7.31
N ASP A 140 7.85 -5.57 -8.32
CA ASP A 140 6.58 -4.84 -8.37
C ASP A 140 5.51 -5.78 -8.94
N PRO A 141 4.43 -6.07 -8.19
CA PRO A 141 3.33 -6.91 -8.69
C PRO A 141 2.35 -6.15 -9.59
N ASP A 142 2.61 -4.87 -9.89
CA ASP A 142 1.72 -3.97 -10.65
C ASP A 142 0.28 -3.91 -10.07
N VAL A 143 0.19 -3.84 -8.75
CA VAL A 143 -1.08 -3.75 -8.01
C VAL A 143 -1.36 -2.31 -7.63
N TRP A 144 -2.59 -1.90 -7.82
CA TRP A 144 -3.09 -0.58 -7.47
C TRP A 144 -4.05 -0.66 -6.28
N VAL A 145 -3.87 0.24 -5.33
CA VAL A 145 -4.61 0.23 -4.07
C VAL A 145 -5.82 1.15 -4.17
N SER A 146 -6.95 0.65 -3.69
CA SER A 146 -8.13 1.46 -3.43
C SER A 146 -8.56 1.27 -1.98
N GLN A 147 -9.09 2.30 -1.37
CA GLN A 147 -9.52 2.29 0.02
C GLN A 147 -11.04 2.48 0.13
N ILE A 148 -11.64 1.71 1.03
CA ILE A 148 -13.02 1.89 1.49
C ILE A 148 -12.94 2.23 2.97
N GLN A 149 -13.36 3.42 3.35
CA GLN A 149 -13.27 3.91 4.73
C GLN A 149 -14.60 4.43 5.23
N GLY A 150 -14.93 4.10 6.47
CA GLY A 150 -16.13 4.54 7.15
C GLY A 150 -16.92 3.40 7.79
N PRO A 151 -17.90 3.70 8.66
CA PRO A 151 -18.66 2.69 9.42
C PRO A 151 -19.44 1.70 8.53
N LYS A 152 -19.82 2.10 7.31
CA LYS A 152 -20.54 1.24 6.37
C LYS A 152 -19.64 0.51 5.36
N SER A 153 -18.32 0.49 5.54
CA SER A 153 -17.38 -0.16 4.62
C SER A 153 -17.70 -1.64 4.41
N MET A 154 -18.04 -2.38 5.47
CA MET A 154 -18.39 -3.80 5.37
C MET A 154 -19.70 -4.04 4.63
N GLU A 155 -20.64 -3.10 4.69
CA GLU A 155 -21.89 -3.20 3.92
C GLU A 155 -21.62 -3.10 2.41
N LEU A 156 -20.72 -2.16 2.01
CA LEU A 156 -20.31 -2.05 0.62
C LEU A 156 -19.56 -3.29 0.17
N LEU A 157 -18.58 -3.76 0.92
CA LEU A 157 -17.80 -4.96 0.59
C LEU A 157 -18.70 -6.17 0.33
N ARG A 158 -19.69 -6.41 1.19
CA ARG A 158 -20.65 -7.51 1.02
C ARG A 158 -21.53 -7.38 -0.23
N LYS A 159 -21.75 -6.15 -0.73
CA LYS A 159 -22.53 -5.92 -1.96
C LYS A 159 -21.72 -6.13 -3.24
N ILE A 160 -20.42 -5.79 -3.21
CA ILE A 160 -19.56 -5.82 -4.41
C ILE A 160 -18.75 -7.10 -4.54
N THR A 161 -18.69 -7.92 -3.51
CA THR A 161 -17.97 -9.20 -3.53
C THR A 161 -18.92 -10.36 -3.31
N LYS A 162 -18.54 -11.54 -3.81
CA LYS A 162 -19.26 -12.80 -3.57
C LYS A 162 -18.74 -13.56 -2.35
N GLU A 163 -17.68 -13.07 -1.72
CA GLU A 163 -17.04 -13.70 -0.58
C GLU A 163 -17.76 -13.35 0.72
N THR A 164 -17.76 -14.29 1.65
CA THR A 164 -18.28 -14.07 3.00
C THR A 164 -17.15 -13.52 3.87
N TYR A 165 -17.32 -12.32 4.36
CA TYR A 165 -16.40 -11.72 5.34
C TYR A 165 -16.91 -11.98 6.75
N PRO A 166 -15.99 -12.19 7.72
CA PRO A 166 -16.35 -12.41 9.13
C PRO A 166 -16.99 -11.18 9.78
#